data_46b59e34f62739dab748da014eb5621b
#
_entry.id   46b59e34f62739dab748da014eb5621b
#
_cell.length_a   1.000
_cell.length_b   1.000
_cell.length_c   1.000
_cell.angle_alpha   90.00
_cell.angle_beta   90.00
_cell.angle_gamma   90.00
#
_symmetry.space_group_name_H-M   'P 1'
#
loop_
_entity.id
_entity.type
_entity.pdbx_description
1 polymer ?
#
loop_
_entity_poly.entity_id
_entity_poly.type
_entity_poly.pdbx_seq_one_letter_code
_entity_poly.pdbx_strand_id
1 'polypeptide(L)'
;PCIVIIIGESFSKHHSSLYGYPLPTNPRLEERLRRGELFVFRDVVSPANLTTSVLSNLFSPASLGSGQSWKDSPLFPALFKKAGYTTCHLDNQAAGNDYDYHDLGLKALFNARSTPLLFTVHNENRHPYDLELLDDYDRLTSRDDTPELVVFHLMGQHVSYSDRYPKEEAYFTPGDIRREDLTQQERQVVADYD
;
A
#
# COMPACT_ATOMS: atom_id res chain seq x y z
N PRO A 1 -20.17 9.86 0.47
CA PRO A 1 -19.51 8.58 0.79
C PRO A 1 -18.00 8.70 0.60
N CYS A 2 -17.23 8.03 1.46
CA CYS A 2 -15.77 7.95 1.34
C CYS A 2 -15.38 6.49 1.09
N ILE A 3 -14.59 6.26 0.04
CA ILE A 3 -14.00 4.96 -0.28
C ILE A 3 -12.50 5.09 -0.05
N VAL A 4 -11.96 4.23 0.81
CA VAL A 4 -10.52 4.22 1.12
C VAL A 4 -9.92 2.92 0.60
N ILE A 5 -8.85 3.05 -0.17
CA ILE A 5 -8.02 1.95 -0.64
C ILE A 5 -6.65 2.10 0.00
N ILE A 6 -6.17 1.07 0.67
CA ILE A 6 -4.83 1.03 1.26
C ILE A 6 -4.03 -0.03 0.51
N ILE A 7 -2.97 0.39 -0.14
CA ILE A 7 -2.06 -0.47 -0.89
C ILE A 7 -0.79 -0.62 -0.07
N GLY A 8 -0.59 -1.81 0.49
CA GLY A 8 0.67 -2.17 1.15
C GLY A 8 1.74 -2.57 0.15
N GLU A 9 2.99 -2.61 0.60
CA GLU A 9 4.15 -3.02 -0.19
C GLU A 9 4.84 -4.20 0.48
N SER A 10 5.34 -5.14 -0.32
CA SER A 10 6.11 -6.31 0.13
C SER A 10 5.42 -7.18 1.21
N PHE A 11 4.09 -7.09 1.31
CA PHE A 11 3.32 -7.89 2.27
C PHE A 11 3.33 -9.37 1.89
N SER A 12 3.65 -10.22 2.87
CA SER A 12 3.57 -11.67 2.74
C SER A 12 2.48 -12.23 3.65
N LYS A 13 1.51 -12.94 3.06
CA LYS A 13 0.49 -13.66 3.85
C LYS A 13 1.07 -14.70 4.81
N HIS A 14 2.29 -15.19 4.53
CA HIS A 14 2.98 -16.17 5.38
C HIS A 14 3.53 -15.57 6.67
N HIS A 15 3.54 -14.25 6.78
CA HIS A 15 3.92 -13.49 7.96
C HIS A 15 2.72 -12.75 8.59
N SER A 16 1.50 -13.13 8.22
CA SER A 16 0.28 -12.50 8.75
C SER A 16 -0.54 -13.51 9.56
N SER A 17 -0.88 -13.15 10.79
CA SER A 17 -1.70 -13.96 11.68
C SER A 17 -3.13 -14.16 11.15
N LEU A 18 -3.65 -13.25 10.30
CA LEU A 18 -4.92 -13.44 9.58
C LEU A 18 -4.92 -14.67 8.66
N TYR A 19 -3.76 -15.14 8.23
CA TYR A 19 -3.56 -16.29 7.37
C TYR A 19 -2.95 -17.50 8.10
N GLY A 20 -2.85 -17.43 9.43
CA GLY A 20 -2.40 -18.54 10.25
C GLY A 20 -0.91 -18.50 10.64
N TYR A 21 -0.23 -17.38 10.43
CA TYR A 21 1.10 -17.18 10.98
C TYR A 21 1.06 -17.20 12.52
N PRO A 22 2.03 -17.86 13.21
CA PRO A 22 1.93 -18.11 14.63
C PRO A 22 2.12 -16.88 15.53
N LEU A 23 2.79 -15.84 15.05
CA LEU A 23 2.94 -14.59 15.77
C LEU A 23 1.77 -13.64 15.52
N PRO A 24 1.32 -12.88 16.53
CA PRO A 24 0.17 -11.98 16.42
C PRO A 24 0.55 -10.68 15.67
N THR A 25 0.83 -10.78 14.38
CA THR A 25 1.26 -9.65 13.53
C THR A 25 0.13 -8.69 13.16
N ASN A 26 -1.13 -9.14 13.23
CA ASN A 26 -2.29 -8.32 12.86
C ASN A 26 -3.40 -8.31 13.93
N PRO A 27 -3.12 -8.04 15.22
CA PRO A 27 -4.09 -8.23 16.29
C PRO A 27 -5.33 -7.35 16.15
N ARG A 28 -5.19 -6.12 15.66
CA ARG A 28 -6.33 -5.20 15.43
C ARG A 28 -7.22 -5.65 14.28
N LEU A 29 -6.65 -6.22 13.22
CA LEU A 29 -7.42 -6.76 12.11
C LEU A 29 -8.13 -8.07 12.50
N GLU A 30 -7.52 -8.91 13.31
CA GLU A 30 -8.15 -10.10 13.89
C GLU A 30 -9.36 -9.74 14.75
N GLU A 31 -9.25 -8.68 15.53
CA GLU A 31 -10.38 -8.18 16.32
C GLU A 31 -11.53 -7.74 15.42
N ARG A 32 -11.26 -7.00 14.36
CA ARG A 32 -12.27 -6.61 13.37
C ARG A 32 -12.88 -7.81 12.66
N LEU A 33 -12.07 -8.82 12.35
CA LEU A 33 -12.56 -10.07 11.74
C LEU A 33 -13.52 -10.79 12.69
N ARG A 34 -13.19 -10.89 14.00
CA ARG A 34 -14.07 -11.51 15.01
C ARG A 34 -15.40 -10.75 15.20
N ARG A 35 -15.39 -9.43 14.98
CA ARG A 35 -16.62 -8.61 15.03
C ARG A 35 -17.44 -8.65 13.74
N GLY A 36 -16.95 -9.31 12.68
CA GLY A 36 -17.61 -9.31 11.37
C GLY A 36 -17.48 -7.98 10.61
N GLU A 37 -16.51 -7.15 10.99
CA GLU A 37 -16.22 -5.85 10.37
C GLU A 37 -15.15 -5.96 9.27
N LEU A 38 -14.55 -7.12 9.11
CA LEU A 38 -13.49 -7.39 8.14
C LEU A 38 -13.81 -8.67 7.37
N PHE A 39 -13.60 -8.62 6.06
CA PHE A 39 -13.62 -9.78 5.18
C PHE A 39 -12.20 -10.07 4.68
N VAL A 40 -11.73 -11.31 4.84
CA VAL A 40 -10.38 -11.73 4.44
C VAL A 40 -10.48 -12.64 3.21
N PHE A 41 -9.90 -12.21 2.11
CA PHE A 41 -9.72 -13.02 0.91
C PHE A 41 -8.52 -13.96 1.11
N ARG A 42 -8.75 -15.27 1.06
CA ARG A 42 -7.71 -16.25 1.36
C ARG A 42 -6.94 -16.74 0.14
N ASP A 43 -7.53 -16.60 -1.04
CA ASP A 43 -6.96 -17.06 -2.31
C ASP A 43 -6.73 -15.89 -3.26
N VAL A 44 -5.78 -15.02 -2.84
CA VAL A 44 -5.36 -13.86 -3.62
C VAL A 44 -3.86 -13.96 -3.86
N VAL A 45 -3.46 -13.75 -5.10
CA VAL A 45 -2.07 -13.76 -5.55
C VAL A 45 -1.78 -12.47 -6.28
N SER A 46 -0.63 -11.87 -5.98
CA SER A 46 -0.14 -10.70 -6.72
C SER A 46 0.13 -11.09 -8.19
N PRO A 47 -0.27 -10.26 -9.16
CA PRO A 47 -0.03 -10.53 -10.58
C PRO A 47 1.44 -10.45 -10.98
N ALA A 48 2.28 -9.80 -10.17
CA ALA A 48 3.70 -9.61 -10.40
C ALA A 48 4.44 -9.36 -9.08
N ASN A 49 5.76 -9.28 -9.15
CA ASN A 49 6.65 -8.96 -8.05
C ASN A 49 7.25 -7.54 -8.12
N LEU A 50 6.81 -6.73 -9.07
CA LEU A 50 7.23 -5.34 -9.24
C LEU A 50 6.02 -4.42 -9.08
N THR A 51 6.17 -3.39 -8.26
CA THR A 51 5.12 -2.42 -7.90
C THR A 51 4.41 -1.85 -9.13
N THR A 52 5.16 -1.42 -10.13
CA THR A 52 4.58 -0.89 -11.38
C THR A 52 3.65 -1.86 -12.09
N SER A 53 4.10 -3.12 -12.22
CA SER A 53 3.31 -4.15 -12.89
C SER A 53 2.07 -4.51 -12.08
N VAL A 54 2.15 -4.48 -10.76
CA VAL A 54 0.99 -4.70 -9.87
C VAL A 54 0.00 -3.56 -9.99
N LEU A 55 0.45 -2.31 -9.84
CA LEU A 55 -0.43 -1.14 -9.87
C LEU A 55 -1.10 -0.94 -11.22
N SER A 56 -0.41 -1.20 -12.32
CA SER A 56 -1.00 -1.10 -13.66
C SER A 56 -2.14 -2.09 -13.86
N ASN A 57 -2.04 -3.29 -13.29
CA ASN A 57 -3.14 -4.27 -13.28
C ASN A 57 -4.23 -3.91 -12.27
N LEU A 58 -3.86 -3.40 -11.10
CA LEU A 58 -4.81 -3.03 -10.05
C LEU A 58 -5.70 -1.85 -10.46
N PHE A 59 -5.11 -0.84 -11.10
CA PHE A 59 -5.84 0.37 -11.50
C PHE A 59 -6.59 0.27 -12.82
N SER A 60 -6.39 -0.79 -13.61
CA SER A 60 -7.05 -0.97 -14.90
C SER A 60 -7.92 -2.24 -14.91
N PRO A 61 -8.90 -2.35 -15.81
CA PRO A 61 -9.64 -3.58 -16.03
C PRO A 61 -8.83 -4.64 -16.82
N ALA A 62 -7.60 -4.31 -17.25
CA ALA A 62 -6.73 -5.26 -17.91
C ALA A 62 -6.35 -6.40 -16.95
N SER A 63 -6.70 -7.62 -17.27
CA SER A 63 -6.38 -8.82 -16.50
C SER A 63 -5.22 -9.59 -17.13
N LEU A 64 -4.50 -10.35 -16.30
CA LEU A 64 -3.51 -11.30 -16.78
C LEU A 64 -4.16 -12.28 -17.75
N GLY A 65 -3.57 -12.43 -18.93
CA GLY A 65 -4.08 -13.33 -19.98
C GLY A 65 -5.17 -12.74 -20.89
N SER A 66 -5.68 -11.54 -20.62
CA SER A 66 -6.66 -10.88 -21.52
C SER A 66 -6.05 -10.37 -22.82
N GLY A 67 -4.72 -10.22 -22.87
CA GLY A 67 -4.02 -9.54 -23.99
C GLY A 67 -4.26 -8.03 -24.06
N GLN A 68 -5.06 -7.48 -23.16
CA GLN A 68 -5.32 -6.03 -23.06
C GLN A 68 -4.18 -5.31 -22.36
N SER A 69 -3.72 -4.22 -22.95
CA SER A 69 -2.77 -3.33 -22.29
C SER A 69 -3.50 -2.41 -21.32
N TRP A 70 -2.94 -2.21 -20.12
CA TRP A 70 -3.45 -1.23 -19.17
C TRP A 70 -3.44 0.20 -19.75
N LYS A 71 -2.55 0.48 -20.71
CA LYS A 71 -2.42 1.78 -21.38
C LYS A 71 -3.62 2.12 -22.27
N ASP A 72 -4.31 1.10 -22.73
CA ASP A 72 -5.47 1.22 -23.62
C ASP A 72 -6.79 1.13 -22.85
N SER A 73 -6.71 1.05 -21.53
CA SER A 73 -7.87 0.86 -20.66
C SER A 73 -8.08 2.08 -19.75
N PRO A 74 -9.33 2.43 -19.41
CA PRO A 74 -9.58 3.47 -18.43
C PRO A 74 -9.11 3.04 -17.05
N LEU A 75 -8.38 3.90 -16.36
CA LEU A 75 -7.99 3.67 -14.97
C LEU A 75 -9.14 4.03 -14.04
N PHE A 76 -9.41 3.19 -13.02
CA PHE A 76 -10.58 3.39 -12.18
C PHE A 76 -10.61 4.73 -11.44
N PRO A 77 -9.49 5.37 -11.01
CA PRO A 77 -9.55 6.68 -10.39
C PRO A 77 -10.12 7.75 -11.34
N ALA A 78 -9.82 7.66 -12.65
CA ALA A 78 -10.39 8.57 -13.66
C ALA A 78 -11.91 8.39 -13.79
N LEU A 79 -12.42 7.17 -13.63
CA LEU A 79 -13.86 6.89 -13.64
C LEU A 79 -14.56 7.50 -12.42
N PHE A 80 -13.97 7.37 -11.24
CA PHE A 80 -14.47 8.00 -10.01
C PHE A 80 -14.47 9.53 -10.13
N LYS A 81 -13.38 10.11 -10.63
CA LYS A 81 -13.30 11.55 -10.89
C LYS A 81 -14.40 12.03 -11.84
N LYS A 82 -14.63 11.28 -12.93
CA LYS A 82 -15.72 11.56 -13.87
C LYS A 82 -17.11 11.42 -13.25
N ALA A 83 -17.24 10.57 -12.24
CA ALA A 83 -18.47 10.39 -11.46
C ALA A 83 -18.67 11.47 -10.38
N GLY A 84 -17.79 12.47 -10.28
CA GLY A 84 -17.91 13.58 -9.35
C GLY A 84 -17.24 13.35 -7.99
N TYR A 85 -16.40 12.32 -7.86
CA TYR A 85 -15.61 12.12 -6.65
C TYR A 85 -14.39 13.03 -6.63
N THR A 86 -14.04 13.55 -5.46
CA THR A 86 -12.68 14.00 -5.18
C THR A 86 -11.79 12.77 -5.10
N THR A 87 -10.76 12.71 -5.93
CA THR A 87 -9.83 11.60 -5.97
C THR A 87 -8.51 12.02 -5.33
N CYS A 88 -8.11 11.32 -4.28
CA CYS A 88 -6.91 11.61 -3.49
C CYS A 88 -5.93 10.45 -3.58
N HIS A 89 -4.64 10.73 -3.83
CA HIS A 89 -3.55 9.77 -3.82
C HIS A 89 -2.45 10.23 -2.87
N LEU A 90 -2.24 9.48 -1.80
CA LEU A 90 -1.23 9.72 -0.80
C LEU A 90 -0.21 8.59 -0.86
N ASP A 91 0.99 8.92 -1.33
CA ASP A 91 2.02 7.97 -1.69
C ASP A 91 3.28 8.19 -0.86
N ASN A 92 3.76 7.14 -0.21
CA ASN A 92 5.01 7.19 0.55
C ASN A 92 6.20 6.58 -0.20
N GLN A 93 6.01 6.10 -1.43
CA GLN A 93 7.09 5.54 -2.26
C GLN A 93 7.61 6.55 -3.28
N ALA A 94 6.73 7.28 -3.94
CA ALA A 94 7.06 8.13 -5.08
C ALA A 94 6.40 9.52 -4.99
N ALA A 95 6.50 10.19 -3.83
CA ALA A 95 6.01 11.55 -3.69
C ALA A 95 6.97 12.57 -4.36
N GLY A 96 6.40 13.57 -4.99
CA GLY A 96 7.13 14.71 -5.53
C GLY A 96 7.99 14.43 -6.77
N ASN A 97 9.12 15.13 -6.86
CA ASN A 97 10.04 15.05 -8.01
C ASN A 97 11.14 13.98 -7.86
N ASP A 98 11.24 13.34 -6.70
CA ASP A 98 12.23 12.31 -6.41
C ASP A 98 11.78 10.95 -6.93
N TYR A 99 11.49 10.90 -8.22
CA TYR A 99 11.31 9.61 -8.88
C TYR A 99 12.64 8.91 -8.95
N ASP A 100 12.85 8.01 -8.03
CA ASP A 100 14.01 7.16 -8.05
C ASP A 100 14.04 6.34 -9.35
N TYR A 101 15.23 6.08 -9.82
CA TYR A 101 15.60 5.56 -11.13
C TYR A 101 14.92 4.22 -11.51
N HIS A 102 14.27 3.58 -10.56
CA HIS A 102 13.74 2.22 -10.70
C HIS A 102 12.29 2.12 -11.17
N ASP A 103 11.55 3.23 -11.27
CA ASP A 103 10.11 3.14 -11.54
C ASP A 103 9.62 4.01 -12.70
N LEU A 104 10.20 3.76 -13.89
CA LEU A 104 9.74 4.39 -15.14
C LEU A 104 8.25 4.12 -15.42
N GLY A 105 7.70 3.04 -14.90
CA GLY A 105 6.31 2.69 -15.10
C GLY A 105 5.37 3.40 -14.14
N LEU A 106 5.73 3.59 -12.87
CA LEU A 106 5.01 4.47 -11.95
C LEU A 106 5.05 5.91 -12.46
N LYS A 107 6.20 6.37 -12.99
CA LYS A 107 6.26 7.65 -13.69
C LYS A 107 5.27 7.76 -14.85
N ALA A 108 5.07 6.73 -15.62
CA ALA A 108 4.09 6.73 -16.71
C ALA A 108 2.65 6.73 -16.18
N LEU A 109 2.39 6.01 -15.07
CA LEU A 109 1.09 5.92 -14.43
C LEU A 109 0.77 7.17 -13.59
N PHE A 110 1.76 7.70 -12.85
CA PHE A 110 1.64 8.80 -11.90
C PHE A 110 2.51 10.02 -12.25
N ASN A 111 2.98 10.10 -13.50
CA ASN A 111 3.78 11.24 -13.94
C ASN A 111 3.02 12.55 -13.69
N ALA A 112 3.74 13.62 -13.37
CA ALA A 112 3.18 14.94 -13.03
C ALA A 112 2.17 15.51 -14.05
N ARG A 113 2.15 15.03 -15.28
CA ARG A 113 1.14 15.39 -16.28
C ARG A 113 -0.10 14.52 -16.24
N SER A 114 0.00 13.26 -15.82
CA SER A 114 -1.16 12.36 -15.70
C SER A 114 -1.74 12.32 -14.29
N THR A 115 -0.97 12.63 -13.25
CA THR A 115 -1.45 12.70 -11.87
C THR A 115 -2.65 13.64 -11.70
N PRO A 116 -2.67 14.88 -12.25
CA PRO A 116 -3.85 15.72 -12.19
C PRO A 116 -5.06 15.19 -12.96
N LEU A 117 -4.86 14.30 -13.92
CA LEU A 117 -5.96 13.66 -14.66
C LEU A 117 -6.63 12.56 -13.82
N LEU A 118 -5.85 11.82 -13.03
CA LEU A 118 -6.33 10.71 -12.21
C LEU A 118 -6.78 11.18 -10.82
N PHE A 119 -5.98 12.04 -10.21
CA PHE A 119 -6.16 12.49 -8.84
C PHE A 119 -6.29 14.00 -8.76
N THR A 120 -7.23 14.45 -7.96
CA THR A 120 -7.46 15.87 -7.66
C THR A 120 -6.47 16.36 -6.60
N VAL A 121 -6.14 15.47 -5.66
CA VAL A 121 -5.28 15.73 -4.50
C VAL A 121 -4.17 14.70 -4.46
N HIS A 122 -2.95 15.12 -4.19
CA HIS A 122 -1.79 14.26 -3.93
C HIS A 122 -0.81 14.95 -2.99
N ASN A 123 -0.03 14.17 -2.24
CA ASN A 123 1.08 14.71 -1.44
C ASN A 123 2.33 14.94 -2.31
N GLU A 124 3.20 15.84 -1.86
CA GLU A 124 4.43 16.20 -2.56
C GLU A 124 5.68 15.55 -1.96
N ASN A 125 5.61 15.16 -0.69
CA ASN A 125 6.76 14.67 0.07
C ASN A 125 6.51 13.25 0.58
N ARG A 126 7.58 12.48 0.65
CA ARG A 126 7.61 11.21 1.39
C ARG A 126 7.84 11.50 2.87
N HIS A 127 7.38 10.58 3.69
CA HIS A 127 7.54 10.60 5.14
C HIS A 127 8.43 9.46 5.61
N PRO A 128 9.09 9.60 6.77
CA PRO A 128 9.80 8.49 7.40
C PRO A 128 8.90 7.26 7.63
N TYR A 129 7.64 7.48 8.06
CA TYR A 129 6.69 6.42 8.38
C TYR A 129 5.35 6.64 7.69
N ASP A 130 4.66 5.55 7.39
CA ASP A 130 3.39 5.58 6.64
C ASP A 130 2.24 6.26 7.37
N LEU A 131 2.25 6.28 8.71
CA LEU A 131 1.20 6.93 9.51
C LEU A 131 1.12 8.45 9.24
N GLU A 132 2.22 9.08 8.86
CA GLU A 132 2.26 10.52 8.54
C GLU A 132 1.47 10.89 7.28
N LEU A 133 1.11 9.90 6.45
CA LEU A 133 0.17 10.11 5.34
C LEU A 133 -1.24 10.50 5.81
N LEU A 134 -1.60 10.20 7.06
CA LEU A 134 -2.87 10.65 7.64
C LEU A 134 -2.86 12.17 7.90
N ASP A 135 -1.72 12.73 8.28
CA ASP A 135 -1.56 14.18 8.44
C ASP A 135 -1.67 14.89 7.08
N ASP A 136 -1.13 14.26 6.02
CA ASP A 136 -1.31 14.76 4.66
C ASP A 136 -2.78 14.71 4.24
N TYR A 137 -3.50 13.62 4.54
CA TYR A 137 -4.93 13.53 4.28
C TYR A 137 -5.70 14.65 4.97
N ASP A 138 -5.47 14.85 6.25
CA ASP A 138 -6.16 15.89 7.04
C ASP A 138 -5.84 17.32 6.56
N ARG A 139 -4.64 17.54 6.05
CA ARG A 139 -4.19 18.85 5.56
C ARG A 139 -4.64 19.16 4.14
N LEU A 140 -4.70 18.15 3.27
CA LEU A 140 -4.89 18.34 1.83
C LEU A 140 -6.33 18.15 1.38
N THR A 141 -7.17 17.48 2.18
CA THR A 141 -8.58 17.24 1.82
C THR A 141 -9.50 18.21 2.54
N SER A 142 -10.56 18.61 1.86
CA SER A 142 -11.65 19.37 2.47
C SER A 142 -12.69 18.38 3.02
N ARG A 143 -13.10 18.58 4.27
CA ARG A 143 -14.17 17.77 4.89
C ARG A 143 -15.55 18.34 4.51
N ASP A 144 -15.84 18.34 3.22
CA ASP A 144 -17.16 18.71 2.72
C ASP A 144 -18.00 17.45 2.39
N ASP A 145 -19.19 17.63 1.87
CA ASP A 145 -20.10 16.54 1.51
C ASP A 145 -19.77 15.88 0.16
N THR A 146 -18.68 16.27 -0.49
CA THR A 146 -18.25 15.68 -1.76
C THR A 146 -17.82 14.22 -1.56
N PRO A 147 -18.29 13.29 -2.37
CA PRO A 147 -17.82 11.91 -2.28
C PRO A 147 -16.32 11.82 -2.58
N GLU A 148 -15.60 10.96 -1.85
CA GLU A 148 -14.15 10.82 -1.97
C GLU A 148 -13.74 9.40 -2.32
N LEU A 149 -12.72 9.29 -3.17
CA LEU A 149 -11.90 8.11 -3.34
C LEU A 149 -10.48 8.44 -2.86
N VAL A 150 -10.06 7.81 -1.78
CA VAL A 150 -8.74 8.01 -1.20
C VAL A 150 -7.90 6.76 -1.40
N VAL A 151 -6.73 6.90 -1.99
CA VAL A 151 -5.76 5.83 -2.18
C VAL A 151 -4.52 6.15 -1.36
N PHE A 152 -4.24 5.33 -0.35
CA PHE A 152 -2.96 5.34 0.37
C PHE A 152 -2.06 4.28 -0.24
N HIS A 153 -0.87 4.68 -0.69
CA HIS A 153 0.17 3.78 -1.15
C HIS A 153 1.35 3.83 -0.19
N LEU A 154 1.48 2.77 0.58
CA LEU A 154 2.42 2.69 1.70
C LEU A 154 3.82 2.29 1.23
N MET A 155 4.84 2.69 1.97
CA MET A 155 6.16 2.04 1.91
C MET A 155 6.07 0.61 2.48
N GLY A 156 5.17 0.40 3.44
CA GLY A 156 4.85 -0.92 3.99
C GLY A 156 6.08 -1.65 4.50
N GLN A 157 6.17 -2.93 4.14
CA GLN A 157 7.26 -3.83 4.53
C GLN A 157 8.37 -3.90 3.46
N HIS A 158 8.63 -2.78 2.76
CA HIS A 158 9.76 -2.71 1.84
C HIS A 158 11.10 -2.80 2.60
N VAL A 159 12.13 -3.37 1.98
CA VAL A 159 13.50 -3.34 2.52
C VAL A 159 13.98 -1.89 2.73
N SER A 160 14.70 -1.48 3.71
CA SER A 160 15.19 -2.13 4.93
C SER A 160 14.11 -2.12 6.01
N TYR A 161 13.74 -3.26 6.53
CA TYR A 161 12.56 -3.41 7.41
C TYR A 161 12.67 -2.59 8.70
N SER A 162 13.85 -2.53 9.33
CA SER A 162 14.10 -1.72 10.54
C SER A 162 13.89 -0.22 10.37
N ASP A 163 13.78 0.26 9.11
CA ASP A 163 13.54 1.67 8.81
C ASP A 163 12.05 2.00 8.63
N ARG A 164 11.18 0.99 8.76
CA ARG A 164 9.73 1.14 8.48
C ARG A 164 8.91 1.57 9.70
N TYR A 165 9.53 1.58 10.89
CA TYR A 165 8.87 1.95 12.15
C TYR A 165 9.86 2.64 13.11
N PRO A 166 9.37 3.46 14.07
CA PRO A 166 10.19 3.98 15.14
C PRO A 166 10.74 2.84 16.01
N LYS A 167 12.01 2.89 16.38
CA LYS A 167 12.68 1.79 17.13
C LYS A 167 11.99 1.45 18.46
N GLU A 168 11.39 2.44 19.10
CA GLU A 168 10.61 2.30 20.31
C GLU A 168 9.28 1.54 20.13
N GLU A 169 8.84 1.40 18.88
CA GLU A 169 7.64 0.66 18.51
C GLU A 169 7.95 -0.77 18.04
N ALA A 170 9.20 -1.20 18.09
CA ALA A 170 9.57 -2.59 17.81
C ALA A 170 8.80 -3.55 18.72
N TYR A 171 7.97 -4.41 18.13
CA TYR A 171 7.10 -5.30 18.88
C TYR A 171 7.72 -6.69 19.06
N PHE A 172 8.37 -7.22 18.03
CA PHE A 172 9.02 -8.52 18.07
C PHE A 172 10.52 -8.41 18.22
N THR A 173 11.10 -9.47 18.81
CA THR A 173 12.54 -9.62 19.00
C THR A 173 13.03 -10.91 18.33
N PRO A 174 14.34 -11.11 18.10
CA PRO A 174 14.87 -12.38 17.62
C PRO A 174 14.47 -13.60 18.45
N GLY A 175 14.17 -13.38 19.74
CA GLY A 175 13.73 -14.44 20.65
C GLY A 175 12.31 -14.96 20.39
N ASP A 176 11.47 -14.15 19.74
CA ASP A 176 10.11 -14.53 19.37
C ASP A 176 10.08 -15.38 18.10
N ILE A 177 11.14 -15.31 17.28
CA ILE A 177 11.25 -16.04 16.02
C ILE A 177 11.73 -17.46 16.27
N ARG A 178 10.79 -18.40 16.25
CA ARG A 178 11.04 -19.85 16.54
C ARG A 178 11.52 -20.59 15.29
N ARG A 179 12.67 -20.18 14.75
CA ARG A 179 13.33 -20.76 13.57
C ARG A 179 14.76 -21.12 13.94
N GLU A 180 15.00 -22.42 14.23
CA GLU A 180 16.32 -22.92 14.66
C GLU A 180 17.36 -22.91 13.52
N ASP A 181 16.91 -22.94 12.29
CA ASP A 181 17.71 -22.87 11.08
C ASP A 181 18.25 -21.46 10.75
N LEU A 182 17.76 -20.43 11.47
CA LEU A 182 18.19 -19.05 11.28
C LEU A 182 19.20 -18.61 12.34
N THR A 183 20.20 -17.85 11.93
CA THR A 183 21.11 -17.13 12.82
C THR A 183 20.36 -16.06 13.60
N GLN A 184 20.98 -15.53 14.66
CA GLN A 184 20.38 -14.42 15.42
C GLN A 184 20.15 -13.17 14.56
N GLN A 185 21.05 -12.88 13.62
CA GLN A 185 20.92 -11.76 12.71
C GLN A 185 19.75 -11.95 11.73
N GLU A 186 19.58 -13.13 11.18
CA GLU A 186 18.45 -13.45 10.30
C GLU A 186 17.11 -13.42 11.05
N ARG A 187 17.07 -13.87 12.30
CA ARG A 187 15.88 -13.72 13.16
C ARG A 187 15.56 -12.26 13.44
N GLN A 188 16.58 -11.39 13.59
CA GLN A 188 16.32 -9.95 13.73
C GLN A 188 15.65 -9.40 12.47
N VAL A 189 16.12 -9.77 11.28
CA VAL A 189 15.50 -9.35 10.01
C VAL A 189 14.04 -9.79 9.91
N VAL A 190 13.72 -11.00 10.37
CA VAL A 190 12.33 -11.50 10.42
C VAL A 190 11.51 -10.70 11.44
N ALA A 191 12.05 -10.45 12.62
CA ALA A 191 11.37 -9.66 13.64
C ALA A 191 11.11 -8.21 13.20
N ASP A 192 12.03 -7.61 12.45
CA ASP A 192 11.87 -6.27 11.89
C ASP A 192 10.81 -6.23 10.75
N TYR A 193 10.60 -7.37 10.06
CA TYR A 193 9.56 -7.50 9.05
C TYR A 193 8.17 -7.69 9.66
N ASP A 194 8.06 -8.46 10.76
CA ASP A 194 6.83 -8.88 11.42
C ASP A 194 6.23 -7.75 12.29
#